data_9b58acba73ff8fd3ce95b69a09e84aa8
#
_entry.id   9b58acba73ff8fd3ce95b69a09e84aa8
#
_cell.length_a   1.000
_cell.length_b   1.000
_cell.length_c   1.000
_cell.angle_alpha   90.00
_cell.angle_beta   90.00
_cell.angle_gamma   90.00
#
_symmetry.space_group_name_H-M   'P 1'
#
loop_
_entity.id
_entity.type
_entity.pdbx_description
1 polymer ?
#
loop_
_entity_poly.entity_id
_entity_poly.type
_entity_poly.pdbx_seq_one_letter_code
_entity_poly.pdbx_strand_id
1 'polypeptide(L)'
;MLLFCRMSCIIALYQRKIQEYEEKLQGKHTVREITVDKEGKVASDKITQKGSKGNNLQLTIDLDFQKGVEDILGQQLSSEISENKATYSEGMYAVVMNADTGAVLAMAGQKHEQGAQDFKANALGTITDVFIPGSVVKGATLTAGWRSGAIYGNQVLTDQPINIAGSAPITSWFTDQGSRAITATQALEYSSNTYMVQIAIKLLGQQYVPGMALSTDNMDKAMTTLRDTYADFGMGVSTGLDLPGESEGYISKNYNVANVLTEAFGQYDSYTTIQLAQYVASIANGGKRVAPHIVGGIYDAGSNGSLGTLASTVDTRVLNNVPLDSEQMGIIQQGFNDVVNSGSSLATGKAMASSIIPISGKTGTAETYATDGSGNSVTTVNLSAVAYATAKDGTKLAVGIMYPHALDSK
;
A
#
# COMPACT_ATOMS: atom_id res chain seq x y z
N MET A 1 17.09 -7.94 -27.05
CA MET A 1 17.06 -8.52 -25.69
C MET A 1 16.41 -7.62 -24.65
N LEU A 2 16.40 -6.31 -24.80
CA LEU A 2 15.74 -5.36 -23.87
C LEU A 2 14.19 -5.35 -23.92
N LEU A 3 13.58 -5.77 -25.04
CA LEU A 3 12.10 -5.80 -25.17
C LEU A 3 11.45 -6.95 -24.40
N PHE A 4 12.15 -8.08 -24.20
CA PHE A 4 11.60 -9.26 -23.51
C PHE A 4 11.53 -9.12 -21.99
N CYS A 5 12.42 -8.34 -21.37
CA CYS A 5 12.41 -8.13 -19.90
C CYS A 5 11.28 -7.20 -19.46
N ARG A 6 10.85 -6.28 -20.33
CA ARG A 6 9.79 -5.28 -20.06
C ARG A 6 8.37 -5.83 -20.20
N MET A 7 8.18 -6.94 -20.94
CA MET A 7 6.88 -7.61 -21.08
C MET A 7 6.55 -8.56 -19.91
N SER A 8 7.50 -8.95 -19.08
CA SER A 8 7.27 -9.99 -18.07
C SER A 8 6.31 -9.55 -16.96
N CYS A 9 6.30 -8.29 -16.57
CA CYS A 9 5.36 -7.76 -15.59
C CYS A 9 3.91 -7.76 -16.13
N ILE A 10 3.72 -7.20 -17.32
CA ILE A 10 2.41 -7.18 -17.99
C ILE A 10 1.94 -8.60 -18.30
N ILE A 11 2.86 -9.51 -18.69
CA ILE A 11 2.54 -10.92 -18.93
C ILE A 11 2.09 -11.61 -17.63
N ALA A 12 2.75 -11.38 -16.50
CA ALA A 12 2.36 -11.97 -15.22
C ALA A 12 1.00 -11.46 -14.74
N LEU A 13 0.73 -10.16 -14.88
CA LEU A 13 -0.58 -9.57 -14.64
C LEU A 13 -1.63 -10.12 -15.61
N TYR A 14 -1.30 -10.25 -16.88
CA TYR A 14 -2.17 -10.79 -17.91
C TYR A 14 -2.54 -12.27 -17.68
N GLN A 15 -1.59 -13.10 -17.26
CA GLN A 15 -1.85 -14.51 -16.95
C GLN A 15 -2.80 -14.69 -15.76
N ARG A 16 -2.67 -13.88 -14.70
CA ARG A 16 -3.62 -13.89 -13.58
C ARG A 16 -4.99 -13.32 -13.95
N LYS A 17 -5.03 -12.29 -14.80
CA LYS A 17 -6.28 -11.73 -15.31
C LYS A 17 -7.09 -12.68 -16.19
N ILE A 18 -6.43 -13.52 -16.96
CA ILE A 18 -7.14 -14.55 -17.76
C ILE A 18 -8.03 -15.38 -16.84
N GLN A 19 -7.56 -15.74 -15.65
CA GLN A 19 -8.34 -16.55 -14.70
C GLN A 19 -9.61 -15.82 -14.19
N GLU A 20 -9.53 -14.52 -13.89
CA GLU A 20 -10.67 -13.73 -13.39
C GLU A 20 -11.70 -13.41 -14.50
N TYR A 21 -11.24 -13.17 -15.72
CA TYR A 21 -12.08 -12.77 -16.85
C TYR A 21 -12.19 -13.88 -17.93
N GLU A 22 -11.90 -15.13 -17.58
CA GLU A 22 -11.85 -16.26 -18.52
C GLU A 22 -13.14 -16.38 -19.34
N GLU A 23 -14.30 -16.31 -18.69
CA GLU A 23 -15.61 -16.40 -19.38
C GLU A 23 -15.81 -15.30 -20.45
N LYS A 24 -15.19 -14.12 -20.26
CA LYS A 24 -15.27 -13.01 -21.22
C LYS A 24 -14.26 -13.18 -22.34
N LEU A 25 -13.09 -13.75 -22.05
CA LEU A 25 -11.97 -13.86 -22.98
C LEU A 25 -12.06 -15.08 -23.89
N GLN A 26 -12.63 -16.21 -23.42
CA GLN A 26 -12.66 -17.48 -24.18
C GLN A 26 -13.43 -17.39 -25.49
N GLY A 27 -14.53 -16.63 -25.56
CA GLY A 27 -15.44 -16.67 -26.69
C GLY A 27 -16.21 -18.00 -26.78
N LYS A 28 -16.62 -18.36 -27.99
CA LYS A 28 -17.37 -19.60 -28.25
C LYS A 28 -16.66 -20.44 -29.29
N HIS A 29 -16.56 -21.73 -29.05
CA HIS A 29 -15.99 -22.66 -30.00
C HIS A 29 -16.95 -22.92 -31.18
N THR A 30 -16.37 -23.15 -32.36
CA THR A 30 -17.13 -23.69 -33.50
C THR A 30 -17.42 -25.15 -33.21
N VAL A 31 -18.70 -25.55 -33.27
CA VAL A 31 -19.13 -26.95 -33.19
C VAL A 31 -19.46 -27.42 -34.57
N ARG A 32 -18.85 -28.56 -34.95
CA ARG A 32 -19.08 -29.22 -36.25
C ARG A 32 -19.65 -30.63 -35.99
N GLU A 33 -20.66 -30.97 -36.72
CA GLU A 33 -21.21 -32.30 -36.76
C GLU A 33 -20.65 -33.00 -38.02
N ILE A 34 -19.86 -34.05 -37.80
CA ILE A 34 -19.24 -34.83 -38.85
C ILE A 34 -19.90 -36.21 -38.84
N THR A 35 -20.56 -36.59 -39.95
CA THR A 35 -21.03 -37.94 -40.13
C THR A 35 -20.09 -38.68 -41.08
N VAL A 36 -19.82 -39.94 -40.78
CA VAL A 36 -18.98 -40.81 -41.62
C VAL A 36 -19.82 -41.97 -42.17
N ASP A 37 -19.48 -42.41 -43.37
CA ASP A 37 -20.08 -43.59 -43.97
C ASP A 37 -19.52 -44.91 -43.38
N LYS A 38 -19.97 -46.05 -43.92
CA LYS A 38 -19.54 -47.36 -43.43
C LYS A 38 -18.08 -47.67 -43.72
N GLU A 39 -17.47 -46.95 -44.66
CA GLU A 39 -16.06 -47.04 -45.02
C GLU A 39 -15.18 -46.03 -44.26
N GLY A 40 -15.74 -45.24 -43.34
CA GLY A 40 -15.01 -44.27 -42.54
C GLY A 40 -14.74 -42.93 -43.24
N LYS A 41 -15.33 -42.69 -44.42
CA LYS A 41 -15.21 -41.42 -45.14
C LYS A 41 -16.23 -40.41 -44.61
N VAL A 42 -15.85 -39.14 -44.62
CA VAL A 42 -16.75 -38.05 -44.22
C VAL A 42 -17.91 -37.96 -45.23
N ALA A 43 -19.10 -38.30 -44.78
CA ALA A 43 -20.34 -38.20 -45.56
C ALA A 43 -20.99 -36.82 -45.46
N SER A 44 -20.85 -36.16 -44.29
CA SER A 44 -21.32 -34.81 -44.07
C SER A 44 -20.43 -34.09 -43.03
N ASP A 45 -20.20 -32.81 -43.27
CA ASP A 45 -19.49 -31.88 -42.34
C ASP A 45 -20.29 -30.62 -42.27
N LYS A 46 -21.00 -30.41 -41.16
CA LYS A 46 -21.90 -29.28 -40.96
C LYS A 46 -21.51 -28.49 -39.72
N ILE A 47 -21.34 -27.20 -39.85
CA ILE A 47 -21.21 -26.31 -38.69
C ILE A 47 -22.59 -26.17 -38.05
N THR A 48 -22.74 -26.70 -36.83
CA THR A 48 -23.97 -26.61 -36.05
C THR A 48 -23.97 -25.38 -35.14
N GLN A 49 -22.77 -24.91 -34.75
CA GLN A 49 -22.60 -23.66 -34.02
C GLN A 49 -21.37 -22.91 -34.56
N LYS A 50 -21.57 -21.68 -35.01
CA LYS A 50 -20.45 -20.82 -35.42
C LYS A 50 -19.77 -20.26 -34.18
N GLY A 51 -18.47 -20.42 -34.09
CA GLY A 51 -17.65 -19.82 -33.03
C GLY A 51 -17.61 -18.30 -33.13
N SER A 52 -17.34 -17.68 -31.99
CA SER A 52 -17.07 -16.23 -31.90
C SER A 52 -15.82 -16.01 -31.05
N LYS A 53 -15.07 -14.96 -31.37
CA LYS A 53 -13.96 -14.51 -30.52
C LYS A 53 -14.52 -14.00 -29.18
N GLY A 54 -13.73 -14.13 -28.13
CA GLY A 54 -14.01 -13.50 -26.84
C GLY A 54 -13.81 -11.99 -26.86
N ASN A 55 -14.12 -11.37 -25.75
CA ASN A 55 -13.97 -9.93 -25.56
C ASN A 55 -12.50 -9.50 -25.42
N ASN A 56 -12.22 -8.24 -25.62
CA ASN A 56 -10.96 -7.58 -25.29
C ASN A 56 -11.08 -6.84 -23.97
N LEU A 57 -10.02 -6.83 -23.15
CA LEU A 57 -9.95 -6.03 -21.92
C LEU A 57 -9.09 -4.80 -22.19
N GLN A 58 -9.59 -3.63 -21.81
CA GLN A 58 -8.80 -2.42 -21.69
C GLN A 58 -8.36 -2.28 -20.23
N LEU A 59 -7.06 -2.19 -20.00
CA LEU A 59 -6.52 -1.99 -18.66
C LEU A 59 -6.54 -0.51 -18.28
N THR A 60 -6.57 -0.24 -16.98
CA THR A 60 -6.40 1.10 -16.41
C THR A 60 -4.94 1.53 -16.37
N ILE A 61 -4.02 0.55 -16.45
CA ILE A 61 -2.58 0.79 -16.47
C ILE A 61 -2.23 1.55 -17.74
N ASP A 62 -1.64 2.74 -17.58
CA ASP A 62 -1.02 3.49 -18.66
C ASP A 62 0.39 2.97 -18.88
N LEU A 63 0.69 2.53 -20.10
CA LEU A 63 1.95 1.83 -20.40
C LEU A 63 3.18 2.74 -20.25
N ASP A 64 3.08 4.00 -20.67
CA ASP A 64 4.20 4.95 -20.59
C ASP A 64 4.43 5.37 -19.14
N PHE A 65 3.35 5.57 -18.39
CA PHE A 65 3.42 5.87 -16.96
C PHE A 65 3.96 4.70 -16.15
N GLN A 66 3.48 3.47 -16.39
CA GLN A 66 4.01 2.22 -15.80
C GLN A 66 5.51 2.11 -16.00
N LYS A 67 5.95 2.29 -17.24
CA LYS A 67 7.37 2.24 -17.58
C LYS A 67 8.19 3.32 -16.89
N GLY A 68 7.65 4.54 -16.78
CA GLY A 68 8.29 5.63 -16.03
C GLY A 68 8.50 5.27 -14.57
N VAL A 69 7.50 4.66 -13.91
CA VAL A 69 7.61 4.20 -12.51
C VAL A 69 8.62 3.05 -12.39
N GLU A 70 8.61 2.07 -13.29
CA GLU A 70 9.59 0.97 -13.31
C GLU A 70 11.02 1.48 -13.49
N ASP A 71 11.24 2.44 -14.41
CA ASP A 71 12.54 3.05 -14.66
C ASP A 71 13.06 3.80 -13.41
N ILE A 72 12.20 4.55 -12.71
CA ILE A 72 12.55 5.24 -11.46
C ILE A 72 12.96 4.23 -10.38
N LEU A 73 12.15 3.20 -10.13
CA LEU A 73 12.48 2.18 -9.13
C LEU A 73 13.77 1.44 -9.48
N GLY A 74 13.97 1.09 -10.75
CA GLY A 74 15.18 0.42 -11.22
C GLY A 74 16.43 1.27 -11.06
N GLN A 75 16.37 2.57 -11.38
CA GLN A 75 17.47 3.51 -11.19
C GLN A 75 17.81 3.68 -9.70
N GLN A 76 16.80 3.87 -8.86
CA GLN A 76 17.00 4.03 -7.43
C GLN A 76 17.59 2.77 -6.81
N LEU A 77 17.05 1.59 -7.10
CA LEU A 77 17.57 0.33 -6.57
C LEU A 77 19.01 0.06 -7.05
N SER A 78 19.32 0.37 -8.31
CA SER A 78 20.71 0.29 -8.84
C SER A 78 21.67 1.19 -8.06
N SER A 79 21.22 2.40 -7.71
CA SER A 79 22.02 3.32 -6.88
C SER A 79 22.27 2.74 -5.49
N GLU A 80 21.22 2.24 -4.82
CA GLU A 80 21.32 1.65 -3.48
C GLU A 80 22.22 0.39 -3.46
N ILE A 81 22.16 -0.43 -4.51
CA ILE A 81 23.07 -1.58 -4.69
C ILE A 81 24.51 -1.10 -4.83
N SER A 82 24.77 -0.11 -5.68
CA SER A 82 26.12 0.40 -5.93
C SER A 82 26.75 1.04 -4.68
N GLU A 83 25.92 1.57 -3.77
CA GLU A 83 26.33 2.15 -2.49
C GLU A 83 26.37 1.12 -1.35
N ASN A 84 26.12 -0.17 -1.63
CA ASN A 84 25.98 -1.27 -0.66
C ASN A 84 24.90 -1.07 0.39
N LYS A 85 23.91 -0.21 0.14
CA LYS A 85 22.77 0.04 1.04
C LYS A 85 21.65 -0.99 0.87
N ALA A 86 21.58 -1.66 -0.28
CA ALA A 86 20.58 -2.67 -0.61
C ALA A 86 21.03 -4.11 -0.30
N THR A 87 22.14 -4.32 0.43
CA THR A 87 22.69 -5.65 0.69
C THR A 87 21.67 -6.65 1.21
N TYR A 88 20.76 -6.23 2.08
CA TYR A 88 19.72 -7.05 2.69
C TYR A 88 18.33 -6.79 2.12
N SER A 89 18.19 -5.84 1.22
CA SER A 89 16.90 -5.46 0.66
C SER A 89 16.33 -6.56 -0.23
N GLU A 90 15.01 -6.74 -0.16
CA GLU A 90 14.23 -7.65 -1.00
C GLU A 90 13.69 -6.95 -2.25
N GLY A 91 14.00 -5.66 -2.43
CA GLY A 91 13.61 -4.88 -3.61
C GLY A 91 12.96 -3.55 -3.30
N MET A 92 12.29 -2.98 -4.30
CA MET A 92 11.49 -1.76 -4.19
C MET A 92 10.16 -1.93 -4.90
N TYR A 93 9.10 -1.36 -4.32
CA TYR A 93 7.74 -1.53 -4.78
C TYR A 93 7.00 -0.21 -4.77
N ALA A 94 6.19 0.04 -5.80
CA ALA A 94 5.32 1.21 -5.88
C ALA A 94 3.98 0.87 -6.55
N VAL A 95 2.90 1.45 -6.04
CA VAL A 95 1.57 1.44 -6.65
C VAL A 95 1.08 2.86 -6.77
N VAL A 96 0.58 3.21 -7.95
CA VAL A 96 -0.10 4.48 -8.21
C VAL A 96 -1.52 4.21 -8.65
N MET A 97 -2.49 4.84 -8.01
CA MET A 97 -3.90 4.68 -8.34
C MET A 97 -4.64 6.02 -8.35
N ASN A 98 -5.74 6.08 -9.09
CA ASN A 98 -6.70 7.16 -8.99
C ASN A 98 -7.47 7.01 -7.67
N ALA A 99 -7.37 8.01 -6.79
CA ALA A 99 -7.95 7.95 -5.45
C ALA A 99 -9.49 7.97 -5.45
N ASP A 100 -10.11 8.57 -6.47
CA ASP A 100 -11.57 8.69 -6.55
C ASP A 100 -12.23 7.46 -7.18
N THR A 101 -11.57 6.80 -8.13
CA THR A 101 -12.14 5.69 -8.91
C THR A 101 -11.61 4.32 -8.53
N GLY A 102 -10.41 4.24 -7.96
CA GLY A 102 -9.71 2.97 -7.73
C GLY A 102 -8.91 2.46 -8.92
N ALA A 103 -8.95 3.13 -10.08
CA ALA A 103 -8.18 2.73 -11.25
C ALA A 103 -6.68 2.70 -10.93
N VAL A 104 -6.05 1.52 -11.06
CA VAL A 104 -4.60 1.36 -10.88
C VAL A 104 -3.91 1.82 -12.16
N LEU A 105 -3.08 2.87 -12.05
CA LEU A 105 -2.39 3.48 -13.17
C LEU A 105 -1.00 2.88 -13.38
N ALA A 106 -0.35 2.45 -12.30
CA ALA A 106 0.91 1.73 -12.32
C ALA A 106 1.05 0.80 -11.10
N MET A 107 1.64 -0.37 -11.33
CA MET A 107 2.08 -1.33 -10.31
C MET A 107 3.50 -1.77 -10.68
N ALA A 108 4.49 -1.30 -9.96
CA ALA A 108 5.88 -1.60 -10.25
C ALA A 108 6.57 -2.23 -9.04
N GLY A 109 7.33 -3.28 -9.27
CA GLY A 109 8.16 -3.93 -8.27
C GLY A 109 9.46 -4.38 -8.90
N GLN A 110 10.55 -4.23 -8.16
CA GLN A 110 11.88 -4.72 -8.50
C GLN A 110 12.31 -5.64 -7.35
N LYS A 111 12.29 -6.96 -7.58
CA LYS A 111 12.75 -7.94 -6.59
C LYS A 111 14.24 -8.08 -6.63
N HIS A 112 14.87 -7.98 -5.48
CA HIS A 112 16.30 -8.14 -5.27
C HIS A 112 16.55 -9.31 -4.33
N GLU A 113 17.63 -10.04 -4.54
CA GLU A 113 18.08 -11.10 -3.65
C GLU A 113 19.27 -10.58 -2.81
N GLN A 114 19.34 -10.97 -1.56
CA GLN A 114 20.38 -10.52 -0.64
C GLN A 114 21.78 -10.67 -1.24
N GLY A 115 22.52 -9.57 -1.31
CA GLY A 115 23.88 -9.51 -1.83
C GLY A 115 24.01 -9.61 -3.35
N ALA A 116 22.90 -9.72 -4.10
CA ALA A 116 22.93 -9.71 -5.56
C ALA A 116 23.34 -8.32 -6.10
N GLN A 117 23.82 -8.30 -7.33
CA GLN A 117 24.14 -7.05 -8.04
C GLN A 117 23.08 -6.70 -9.11
N ASP A 118 22.07 -7.54 -9.23
CA ASP A 118 20.96 -7.38 -10.17
C ASP A 118 19.60 -7.56 -9.46
N PHE A 119 18.55 -7.22 -10.15
CA PHE A 119 17.18 -7.36 -9.69
C PHE A 119 16.27 -7.75 -10.86
N LYS A 120 15.06 -8.22 -10.55
CA LYS A 120 14.07 -8.68 -11.54
C LYS A 120 12.75 -7.96 -11.33
N ALA A 121 12.04 -7.66 -12.42
CA ALA A 121 10.70 -7.11 -12.35
C ALA A 121 9.76 -8.05 -11.57
N ASN A 122 9.04 -7.50 -10.58
CA ASN A 122 8.11 -8.21 -9.72
C ASN A 122 6.90 -7.33 -9.35
N ALA A 123 6.09 -6.95 -10.33
CA ALA A 123 4.89 -6.16 -10.05
C ALA A 123 3.92 -6.87 -9.10
N LEU A 124 3.86 -8.20 -9.15
CA LEU A 124 2.99 -8.97 -8.24
C LEU A 124 3.41 -8.83 -6.77
N GLY A 125 4.68 -8.55 -6.48
CA GLY A 125 5.13 -8.26 -5.12
C GLY A 125 4.41 -7.08 -4.48
N THR A 126 3.86 -6.17 -5.27
CA THR A 126 3.05 -5.05 -4.74
C THR A 126 1.75 -5.51 -4.07
N ILE A 127 1.26 -6.71 -4.37
CA ILE A 127 0.03 -7.30 -3.81
C ILE A 127 0.27 -8.56 -2.99
N THR A 128 1.47 -9.17 -3.06
CA THR A 128 1.79 -10.42 -2.36
C THR A 128 2.80 -10.26 -1.24
N ASP A 129 3.77 -9.36 -1.40
CA ASP A 129 4.86 -9.19 -0.45
C ASP A 129 4.45 -8.19 0.63
N VAL A 130 4.71 -8.55 1.89
CA VAL A 130 4.22 -7.81 3.05
C VAL A 130 5.39 -7.32 3.90
N PHE A 131 5.31 -6.05 4.33
CA PHE A 131 6.38 -5.41 5.08
C PHE A 131 5.82 -4.55 6.21
N ILE A 132 6.57 -4.42 7.29
CA ILE A 132 6.25 -3.51 8.39
C ILE A 132 6.31 -2.08 7.84
N PRO A 133 5.21 -1.29 7.94
CA PRO A 133 5.06 -0.04 7.20
C PRO A 133 5.69 1.17 7.89
N GLY A 134 5.90 1.10 9.20
CA GLY A 134 6.32 2.26 10.00
C GLY A 134 5.29 3.38 10.04
N SER A 135 5.77 4.58 10.24
CA SER A 135 4.98 5.78 10.58
C SER A 135 3.92 6.21 9.55
N VAL A 136 3.85 5.59 8.37
CA VAL A 136 2.81 5.95 7.37
C VAL A 136 1.40 5.67 7.89
N VAL A 137 1.21 4.72 8.82
CA VAL A 137 -0.09 4.35 9.39
C VAL A 137 -0.67 5.34 10.40
N LYS A 138 0.08 6.35 10.82
CA LYS A 138 -0.28 7.24 11.94
C LYS A 138 -1.59 8.01 11.74
N GLY A 139 -2.00 8.26 10.49
CA GLY A 139 -3.33 8.81 10.20
C GLY A 139 -4.46 7.87 10.65
N ALA A 140 -4.29 6.56 10.43
CA ALA A 140 -5.24 5.57 10.91
C ALA A 140 -5.21 5.42 12.44
N THR A 141 -4.04 5.59 13.07
CA THR A 141 -3.93 5.62 14.55
C THR A 141 -4.66 6.79 15.17
N LEU A 142 -4.55 8.00 14.59
CA LEU A 142 -5.36 9.14 15.03
C LEU A 142 -6.86 8.82 14.91
N THR A 143 -7.26 8.19 13.82
CA THR A 143 -8.66 7.75 13.60
C THR A 143 -9.12 6.80 14.71
N ALA A 144 -8.31 5.81 15.09
CA ALA A 144 -8.59 4.92 16.22
C ALA A 144 -8.72 5.69 17.53
N GLY A 145 -7.87 6.70 17.72
CA GLY A 145 -7.93 7.59 18.89
C GLY A 145 -9.25 8.36 18.96
N TRP A 146 -9.72 8.95 17.88
CA TRP A 146 -11.00 9.65 17.82
C TRP A 146 -12.19 8.72 18.00
N ARG A 147 -12.19 7.60 17.26
CA ARG A 147 -13.27 6.59 17.30
C ARG A 147 -13.50 6.02 18.70
N SER A 148 -12.43 5.87 19.48
CA SER A 148 -12.50 5.35 20.85
C SER A 148 -12.73 6.42 21.92
N GLY A 149 -12.69 7.72 21.57
CA GLY A 149 -12.70 8.81 22.52
C GLY A 149 -11.39 8.98 23.31
N ALA A 150 -10.29 8.37 22.85
CA ALA A 150 -8.96 8.55 23.45
C ALA A 150 -8.41 9.95 23.21
N ILE A 151 -8.77 10.57 22.08
CA ILE A 151 -8.46 11.97 21.73
C ILE A 151 -9.68 12.64 21.08
N TYR A 152 -9.69 13.99 21.05
CA TYR A 152 -10.75 14.81 20.47
C TYR A 152 -10.17 15.91 19.59
N GLY A 153 -10.74 16.15 18.41
CA GLY A 153 -10.33 17.20 17.49
C GLY A 153 -8.81 17.22 17.29
N ASN A 154 -8.22 18.41 17.20
CA ASN A 154 -6.77 18.60 17.09
C ASN A 154 -6.10 18.68 18.47
N GLN A 155 -6.33 17.67 19.32
CA GLN A 155 -5.90 17.66 20.73
C GLN A 155 -4.39 17.84 20.87
N VAL A 156 -3.99 18.63 21.88
CA VAL A 156 -2.59 18.77 22.27
C VAL A 156 -2.21 17.71 23.29
N LEU A 157 -1.12 16.98 23.00
CA LEU A 157 -0.44 16.09 23.96
C LEU A 157 1.04 16.52 24.06
N THR A 158 1.70 16.13 25.15
CA THR A 158 3.13 16.39 25.31
C THR A 158 3.94 15.26 24.68
N ASP A 159 4.70 15.56 23.62
CA ASP A 159 5.76 14.67 23.15
C ASP A 159 6.90 14.66 24.17
N GLN A 160 7.17 13.50 24.74
CA GLN A 160 8.18 13.27 25.77
C GLN A 160 8.58 11.79 25.77
N PRO A 161 9.72 11.39 26.33
CA PRO A 161 10.02 9.97 26.50
C PRO A 161 8.91 9.25 27.27
N ILE A 162 8.39 8.17 26.70
CA ILE A 162 7.40 7.31 27.37
C ILE A 162 8.13 6.19 28.10
N ASN A 163 8.21 6.34 29.41
CA ASN A 163 8.88 5.39 30.30
C ASN A 163 7.87 4.37 30.84
N ILE A 164 7.99 3.13 30.42
CA ILE A 164 7.18 1.99 30.87
C ILE A 164 8.04 1.09 31.71
N ALA A 165 7.49 0.58 32.84
CA ALA A 165 8.21 -0.33 33.72
C ALA A 165 8.73 -1.56 32.97
N GLY A 166 10.02 -1.86 33.13
CA GLY A 166 10.65 -3.05 32.53
C GLY A 166 10.98 -2.95 31.03
N SER A 167 10.87 -1.76 30.42
CA SER A 167 11.23 -1.56 29.01
C SER A 167 12.13 -0.33 28.81
N ALA A 168 12.84 -0.28 27.68
CA ALA A 168 13.50 0.94 27.24
C ALA A 168 12.47 2.04 26.95
N PRO A 169 12.82 3.32 27.14
CA PRO A 169 11.93 4.42 26.81
C PRO A 169 11.56 4.43 25.32
N ILE A 170 10.28 4.65 25.02
CA ILE A 170 9.85 4.91 23.64
C ILE A 170 9.97 6.41 23.40
N THR A 171 10.62 6.82 22.30
CA THR A 171 10.92 8.20 21.94
C THR A 171 10.46 8.51 20.51
N SER A 172 10.24 9.79 20.24
CA SER A 172 10.23 10.32 18.89
C SER A 172 11.66 10.69 18.47
N TRP A 173 11.96 10.73 17.20
CA TRP A 173 13.31 10.99 16.69
C TRP A 173 13.89 12.36 17.12
N PHE A 174 13.03 13.29 17.53
CA PHE A 174 13.39 14.64 17.98
C PHE A 174 13.27 14.81 19.52
N THR A 175 13.04 13.75 20.27
CA THR A 175 12.81 13.84 21.75
C THR A 175 14.04 14.35 22.50
N ASP A 176 15.24 14.15 21.98
CA ASP A 176 16.49 14.69 22.52
C ASP A 176 16.56 16.22 22.52
N GLN A 177 15.75 16.88 21.70
CA GLN A 177 15.57 18.35 21.69
C GLN A 177 14.65 18.86 22.80
N GLY A 178 14.21 17.99 23.70
CA GLY A 178 13.33 18.29 24.83
C GLY A 178 11.85 18.02 24.56
N SER A 179 11.08 17.87 25.64
CA SER A 179 9.64 17.67 25.59
C SER A 179 8.92 18.90 25.04
N ARG A 180 7.86 18.69 24.27
CA ARG A 180 7.06 19.77 23.68
C ARG A 180 5.58 19.40 23.56
N ALA A 181 4.72 20.38 23.74
CA ALA A 181 3.30 20.23 23.46
C ALA A 181 3.08 20.30 21.94
N ILE A 182 2.42 19.29 21.38
CA ILE A 182 2.12 19.19 19.94
C ILE A 182 0.67 18.79 19.71
N THR A 183 0.06 19.32 18.64
CA THR A 183 -1.28 18.96 18.19
C THR A 183 -1.27 17.62 17.44
N ALA A 184 -2.46 17.06 17.16
CA ALA A 184 -2.58 15.87 16.31
C ALA A 184 -2.01 16.11 14.89
N THR A 185 -2.23 17.30 14.30
CA THR A 185 -1.62 17.72 13.02
C THR A 185 -0.09 17.69 13.11
N GLN A 186 0.48 18.30 14.14
CA GLN A 186 1.93 18.32 14.35
C GLN A 186 2.50 16.93 14.67
N ALA A 187 1.71 16.05 15.29
CA ALA A 187 2.12 14.66 15.51
C ALA A 187 2.31 13.90 14.19
N LEU A 188 1.55 14.23 13.14
CA LEU A 188 1.77 13.71 11.78
C LEU A 188 2.97 14.39 11.12
N GLU A 189 3.03 15.74 11.17
CA GLU A 189 4.10 16.54 10.60
C GLU A 189 5.48 16.10 11.07
N TYR A 190 5.64 15.98 12.41
CA TYR A 190 6.90 15.60 13.06
C TYR A 190 7.09 14.08 13.15
N SER A 191 6.08 13.31 12.71
CA SER A 191 6.10 11.86 12.85
C SER A 191 6.29 11.37 14.30
N SER A 192 5.61 12.01 15.28
CA SER A 192 5.72 11.68 16.69
C SER A 192 5.30 10.23 16.98
N ASN A 193 6.18 9.43 17.55
CA ASN A 193 5.85 8.11 18.06
C ASN A 193 5.12 8.21 19.39
N THR A 194 5.58 9.12 20.27
CA THR A 194 5.09 9.21 21.65
C THR A 194 3.66 9.73 21.71
N TYR A 195 3.23 10.54 20.73
CA TYR A 195 1.82 10.92 20.59
C TYR A 195 0.94 9.69 20.33
N MET A 196 1.36 8.82 19.39
CA MET A 196 0.62 7.59 19.02
C MET A 196 0.61 6.58 20.18
N VAL A 197 1.74 6.44 20.88
CA VAL A 197 1.84 5.59 22.08
C VAL A 197 0.89 6.04 23.18
N GLN A 198 0.72 7.36 23.39
CA GLN A 198 -0.25 7.86 24.35
C GLN A 198 -1.69 7.54 23.94
N ILE A 199 -2.01 7.51 22.65
CA ILE A 199 -3.31 7.01 22.17
C ILE A 199 -3.45 5.53 22.55
N ALA A 200 -2.44 4.69 22.27
CA ALA A 200 -2.47 3.26 22.60
C ALA A 200 -2.65 3.02 24.12
N ILE A 201 -1.95 3.78 24.97
CA ILE A 201 -2.13 3.71 26.43
C ILE A 201 -3.56 4.04 26.83
N LYS A 202 -4.18 5.05 26.21
CA LYS A 202 -5.59 5.38 26.45
C LYS A 202 -6.55 4.30 25.94
N LEU A 203 -6.23 3.62 24.82
CA LEU A 203 -6.98 2.45 24.35
C LEU A 203 -6.93 1.29 25.36
N LEU A 204 -5.79 1.14 26.06
CA LEU A 204 -5.65 0.19 27.20
C LEU A 204 -6.46 0.62 28.43
N GLY A 205 -7.16 1.76 28.40
CA GLY A 205 -7.93 2.29 29.53
C GLY A 205 -7.06 2.97 30.59
N GLN A 206 -5.83 3.33 30.25
CA GLN A 206 -4.87 3.94 31.19
C GLN A 206 -4.56 5.39 30.79
N GLN A 207 -4.06 6.16 31.76
CA GLN A 207 -3.44 7.46 31.53
C GLN A 207 -1.94 7.32 31.73
N TYR A 208 -1.14 7.93 30.85
CA TYR A 208 0.30 7.85 30.95
C TYR A 208 0.83 8.53 32.23
N VAL A 209 1.61 7.80 32.98
CA VAL A 209 2.42 8.27 34.10
C VAL A 209 3.83 7.67 33.95
N PRO A 210 4.91 8.46 34.06
CA PRO A 210 6.27 7.94 33.93
C PRO A 210 6.54 6.77 34.86
N GLY A 211 7.12 5.68 34.32
CA GLY A 211 7.43 4.45 35.04
C GLY A 211 6.24 3.53 35.34
N MET A 212 5.07 3.80 34.73
CA MET A 212 3.89 2.95 34.90
C MET A 212 4.08 1.55 34.33
N ALA A 213 3.40 0.56 34.92
CA ALA A 213 3.20 -0.73 34.31
C ALA A 213 1.99 -0.71 33.37
N LEU A 214 2.05 -1.44 32.28
CA LEU A 214 0.91 -1.59 31.37
C LEU A 214 -0.04 -2.68 31.90
N SER A 215 -1.36 -2.35 31.93
CA SER A 215 -2.39 -3.35 32.18
C SER A 215 -2.68 -4.17 30.91
N THR A 216 -2.92 -5.45 31.11
CA THR A 216 -3.36 -6.36 30.04
C THR A 216 -4.88 -6.48 29.92
N ASP A 217 -5.66 -5.86 30.83
CA ASP A 217 -7.11 -6.04 30.93
C ASP A 217 -7.86 -5.68 29.65
N ASN A 218 -7.39 -4.64 28.93
CA ASN A 218 -7.98 -4.18 27.67
C ASN A 218 -7.08 -4.43 26.46
N MET A 219 -6.07 -5.30 26.58
CA MET A 219 -5.07 -5.52 25.53
C MET A 219 -5.72 -5.92 24.20
N ASP A 220 -6.57 -6.95 24.22
CA ASP A 220 -7.24 -7.43 23.00
C ASP A 220 -8.19 -6.40 22.40
N LYS A 221 -8.92 -5.66 23.25
CA LYS A 221 -9.80 -4.58 22.80
C LYS A 221 -9.01 -3.45 22.16
N ALA A 222 -7.87 -3.06 22.74
CA ALA A 222 -7.01 -2.00 22.22
C ALA A 222 -6.41 -2.39 20.86
N MET A 223 -5.86 -3.62 20.75
CA MET A 223 -5.31 -4.15 19.50
C MET A 223 -6.41 -4.26 18.43
N THR A 224 -7.58 -4.79 18.77
CA THR A 224 -8.73 -4.88 17.85
C THR A 224 -9.17 -3.50 17.38
N THR A 225 -9.22 -2.50 18.25
CA THR A 225 -9.58 -1.13 17.87
C THR A 225 -8.61 -0.54 16.86
N LEU A 226 -7.30 -0.76 17.01
CA LEU A 226 -6.30 -0.33 16.03
C LEU A 226 -6.49 -1.06 14.70
N ARG A 227 -6.54 -2.38 14.72
CA ARG A 227 -6.65 -3.24 13.53
C ARG A 227 -7.95 -3.03 12.76
N ASP A 228 -9.09 -2.95 13.44
CA ASP A 228 -10.38 -2.66 12.79
C ASP A 228 -10.36 -1.29 12.11
N THR A 229 -9.73 -0.29 12.77
CA THR A 229 -9.59 1.04 12.16
C THR A 229 -8.63 1.02 10.97
N TYR A 230 -7.55 0.26 11.04
CA TYR A 230 -6.63 0.09 9.90
C TYR A 230 -7.32 -0.64 8.73
N ALA A 231 -8.17 -1.62 9.04
CA ALA A 231 -9.01 -2.33 8.07
C ALA A 231 -10.03 -1.42 7.37
N ASP A 232 -10.58 -0.42 8.07
CA ASP A 232 -11.45 0.59 7.46
C ASP A 232 -10.74 1.39 6.36
N PHE A 233 -9.42 1.48 6.39
CA PHE A 233 -8.58 2.07 5.35
C PHE A 233 -8.03 1.05 4.34
N GLY A 234 -8.23 -0.25 4.55
CA GLY A 234 -7.77 -1.33 3.67
C GLY A 234 -6.48 -2.04 4.09
N MET A 235 -5.91 -1.71 5.24
CA MET A 235 -4.72 -2.39 5.78
C MET A 235 -5.13 -3.61 6.60
N GLY A 236 -4.50 -4.77 6.32
CA GLY A 236 -4.78 -6.02 7.03
C GLY A 236 -6.05 -6.77 6.58
N VAL A 237 -6.60 -6.38 5.44
CA VAL A 237 -7.77 -7.01 4.80
C VAL A 237 -7.63 -6.99 3.28
N SER A 238 -8.46 -7.77 2.57
CA SER A 238 -8.54 -7.68 1.11
C SER A 238 -8.83 -6.25 0.66
N THR A 239 -8.07 -5.77 -0.33
CA THR A 239 -8.31 -4.47 -0.95
C THR A 239 -9.50 -4.50 -1.89
N GLY A 240 -9.92 -5.69 -2.30
CA GLY A 240 -10.95 -5.90 -3.31
C GLY A 240 -10.45 -5.68 -4.74
N LEU A 241 -9.14 -5.77 -4.96
CA LEU A 241 -8.54 -5.72 -6.29
C LEU A 241 -9.13 -6.80 -7.19
N ASP A 242 -9.35 -6.47 -8.46
CA ASP A 242 -9.82 -7.40 -9.49
C ASP A 242 -8.72 -8.34 -10.04
N LEU A 243 -7.78 -8.75 -9.17
CA LEU A 243 -6.76 -9.77 -9.42
C LEU A 243 -6.78 -10.83 -8.33
N PRO A 244 -6.71 -12.12 -8.67
CA PRO A 244 -6.64 -13.19 -7.68
C PRO A 244 -5.27 -13.22 -6.98
N GLY A 245 -5.26 -13.68 -5.73
CA GLY A 245 -4.05 -13.99 -4.97
C GLY A 245 -3.38 -12.76 -4.35
N GLU A 246 -4.14 -11.71 -4.05
CA GLU A 246 -3.66 -10.65 -3.16
C GLU A 246 -3.48 -11.20 -1.73
N SER A 247 -2.49 -10.67 -1.01
CA SER A 247 -2.29 -10.92 0.42
C SER A 247 -3.09 -9.90 1.23
N GLU A 248 -3.75 -10.37 2.28
CA GLU A 248 -4.43 -9.49 3.25
C GLU A 248 -3.46 -8.83 4.24
N GLY A 249 -2.16 -9.05 4.09
CA GLY A 249 -1.14 -8.62 5.05
C GLY A 249 -0.72 -9.76 5.99
N TYR A 250 0.25 -9.50 6.85
CA TYR A 250 0.60 -10.41 7.94
C TYR A 250 0.17 -9.80 9.26
N ILE A 251 -0.94 -10.32 9.82
CA ILE A 251 -1.53 -9.89 11.07
C ILE A 251 -1.19 -10.94 12.14
N SER A 252 -0.27 -10.60 13.03
CA SER A 252 0.22 -11.54 14.04
C SER A 252 -0.86 -11.88 15.05
N LYS A 253 -1.07 -13.19 15.27
CA LYS A 253 -1.99 -13.69 16.31
C LYS A 253 -1.36 -13.71 17.70
N ASN A 254 -0.03 -13.70 17.77
CA ASN A 254 0.73 -13.74 19.01
C ASN A 254 1.28 -12.34 19.32
N TYR A 255 0.67 -11.64 20.25
CA TYR A 255 1.11 -10.32 20.68
C TYR A 255 0.98 -10.17 22.20
N ASN A 256 1.71 -9.22 22.72
CA ASN A 256 1.63 -8.80 24.12
C ASN A 256 1.25 -7.32 24.21
N VAL A 257 1.09 -6.79 25.41
CA VAL A 257 0.64 -5.42 25.63
C VAL A 257 1.61 -4.37 25.05
N ALA A 258 2.90 -4.65 24.97
CA ALA A 258 3.88 -3.75 24.35
C ALA A 258 3.67 -3.67 22.83
N ASN A 259 3.19 -4.75 22.20
CA ASN A 259 2.89 -4.74 20.76
C ASN A 259 1.70 -3.82 20.42
N VAL A 260 0.78 -3.57 21.34
CA VAL A 260 -0.28 -2.55 21.15
C VAL A 260 0.34 -1.15 21.00
N LEU A 261 1.40 -0.87 21.77
CA LEU A 261 2.10 0.42 21.66
C LEU A 261 2.85 0.54 20.33
N THR A 262 3.54 -0.53 19.90
CA THR A 262 4.33 -0.51 18.66
C THR A 262 3.45 -0.53 17.42
N GLU A 263 2.29 -1.21 17.45
CA GLU A 263 1.30 -1.15 16.37
C GLU A 263 0.80 0.27 16.12
N ALA A 264 0.61 1.06 17.17
CA ALA A 264 0.12 2.44 17.04
C ALA A 264 1.02 3.36 16.19
N PHE A 265 2.29 3.01 15.98
CA PHE A 265 3.17 3.74 15.04
C PHE A 265 3.72 2.88 13.89
N GLY A 266 3.06 1.71 13.65
CA GLY A 266 3.31 0.87 12.48
C GLY A 266 4.56 -0.01 12.58
N GLN A 267 4.93 -0.45 13.79
CA GLN A 267 6.14 -1.24 14.04
C GLN A 267 5.80 -2.69 14.41
N TYR A 268 4.65 -3.23 13.97
CA TYR A 268 4.25 -4.58 14.36
C TYR A 268 3.64 -5.39 13.22
N ASP A 269 2.40 -5.10 12.77
CA ASP A 269 1.78 -5.82 11.65
C ASP A 269 2.39 -5.40 10.29
N SER A 270 2.25 -6.25 9.25
CA SER A 270 2.84 -6.01 7.94
C SER A 270 1.78 -5.93 6.85
N TYR A 271 1.96 -5.03 5.89
CA TYR A 271 1.00 -4.74 4.83
C TYR A 271 1.65 -4.75 3.45
N THR A 272 0.84 -4.93 2.42
CA THR A 272 1.28 -4.85 1.02
C THR A 272 1.34 -3.40 0.53
N THR A 273 2.09 -3.16 -0.54
CA THR A 273 2.21 -1.81 -1.12
C THR A 273 0.87 -1.29 -1.65
N ILE A 274 0.00 -2.17 -2.20
CA ILE A 274 -1.33 -1.76 -2.67
C ILE A 274 -2.26 -1.38 -1.50
N GLN A 275 -2.15 -2.03 -0.35
CA GLN A 275 -2.90 -1.64 0.85
C GLN A 275 -2.50 -0.23 1.31
N LEU A 276 -1.22 0.13 1.24
CA LEU A 276 -0.74 1.48 1.53
C LEU A 276 -1.26 2.51 0.51
N ALA A 277 -1.34 2.14 -0.78
CA ALA A 277 -1.91 3.01 -1.81
C ALA A 277 -3.42 3.22 -1.59
N GLN A 278 -4.18 2.17 -1.23
CA GLN A 278 -5.61 2.28 -0.91
C GLN A 278 -5.84 3.11 0.36
N TYR A 279 -5.00 2.94 1.38
CA TYR A 279 -5.05 3.76 2.59
C TYR A 279 -4.95 5.26 2.28
N VAL A 280 -3.91 5.65 1.54
CA VAL A 280 -3.72 7.07 1.23
C VAL A 280 -4.73 7.58 0.22
N ALA A 281 -5.27 6.74 -0.67
CA ALA A 281 -6.38 7.09 -1.56
C ALA A 281 -7.63 7.47 -0.75
N SER A 282 -7.92 6.73 0.33
CA SER A 282 -9.04 7.04 1.23
C SER A 282 -8.87 8.39 1.93
N ILE A 283 -7.65 8.79 2.24
CA ILE A 283 -7.36 10.13 2.80
C ILE A 283 -7.53 11.20 1.71
N ALA A 284 -6.99 10.98 0.51
CA ALA A 284 -7.02 11.93 -0.60
C ALA A 284 -8.45 12.25 -1.06
N ASN A 285 -9.36 11.27 -1.05
CA ASN A 285 -10.74 11.41 -1.54
C ASN A 285 -11.76 11.77 -0.45
N GLY A 286 -11.31 12.01 0.79
CA GLY A 286 -12.19 12.43 1.89
C GLY A 286 -12.91 11.28 2.61
N GLY A 287 -12.34 10.07 2.59
CA GLY A 287 -12.78 8.96 3.42
C GLY A 287 -13.47 7.80 2.70
N LYS A 288 -13.52 7.79 1.38
CA LYS A 288 -14.09 6.65 0.64
C LYS A 288 -13.00 5.60 0.39
N ARG A 289 -13.16 4.41 0.95
CA ARG A 289 -12.32 3.27 0.59
C ARG A 289 -12.85 2.67 -0.71
N VAL A 290 -12.17 2.95 -1.82
CA VAL A 290 -12.51 2.42 -3.15
C VAL A 290 -11.69 1.16 -3.44
N ALA A 291 -12.33 0.16 -4.08
CA ALA A 291 -11.63 -1.04 -4.52
C ALA A 291 -10.68 -0.70 -5.67
N PRO A 292 -9.38 -1.07 -5.58
CA PRO A 292 -8.49 -0.98 -6.72
C PRO A 292 -8.98 -1.88 -7.86
N HIS A 293 -8.77 -1.45 -9.10
CA HIS A 293 -9.07 -2.28 -10.28
C HIS A 293 -8.08 -2.01 -11.40
N ILE A 294 -7.81 -3.05 -12.19
CA ILE A 294 -6.89 -2.98 -13.33
C ILE A 294 -7.65 -3.02 -14.66
N VAL A 295 -8.90 -3.50 -14.68
CA VAL A 295 -9.74 -3.43 -15.89
C VAL A 295 -10.54 -2.15 -15.88
N GLY A 296 -10.39 -1.36 -16.95
CA GLY A 296 -11.16 -0.14 -17.19
C GLY A 296 -12.39 -0.37 -18.05
N GLY A 297 -12.32 -1.34 -18.99
CA GLY A 297 -13.43 -1.64 -19.87
C GLY A 297 -13.32 -3.00 -20.54
N ILE A 298 -14.48 -3.57 -20.90
CA ILE A 298 -14.62 -4.80 -21.65
C ILE A 298 -15.20 -4.43 -23.02
N TYR A 299 -14.54 -4.86 -24.09
CA TYR A 299 -14.90 -4.54 -25.46
C TYR A 299 -15.19 -5.81 -26.25
N ASP A 300 -16.13 -5.75 -27.18
CA ASP A 300 -16.34 -6.82 -28.15
C ASP A 300 -15.07 -7.08 -28.96
N ALA A 301 -14.95 -8.26 -29.51
CA ALA A 301 -13.85 -8.57 -30.41
C ALA A 301 -13.93 -7.70 -31.67
N GLY A 302 -12.98 -6.79 -31.81
CA GLY A 302 -12.83 -6.01 -33.04
C GLY A 302 -12.24 -6.81 -34.20
N SER A 303 -12.24 -6.23 -35.38
CA SER A 303 -11.55 -6.78 -36.55
C SER A 303 -10.05 -6.44 -36.50
N ASN A 304 -9.21 -7.38 -36.97
CA ASN A 304 -7.75 -7.17 -37.13
C ASN A 304 -6.99 -6.73 -35.87
N GLY A 305 -7.42 -7.21 -34.69
CA GLY A 305 -6.75 -6.89 -33.41
C GLY A 305 -7.09 -5.52 -32.84
N SER A 306 -8.05 -4.78 -33.41
CA SER A 306 -8.57 -3.55 -32.83
C SER A 306 -9.54 -3.84 -31.67
N LEU A 307 -9.75 -2.87 -30.79
CA LEU A 307 -10.89 -2.87 -29.87
C LEU A 307 -12.18 -2.79 -30.68
N GLY A 308 -13.18 -3.59 -30.29
CA GLY A 308 -14.53 -3.50 -30.83
C GLY A 308 -15.37 -2.44 -30.12
N THR A 309 -16.67 -2.65 -30.10
CA THR A 309 -17.61 -1.80 -29.35
C THR A 309 -17.42 -2.02 -27.85
N LEU A 310 -17.51 -0.96 -27.05
CA LEU A 310 -17.52 -1.07 -25.58
C LEU A 310 -18.75 -1.88 -25.15
N ALA A 311 -18.51 -3.03 -24.56
CA ALA A 311 -19.55 -3.93 -24.06
C ALA A 311 -19.94 -3.59 -22.61
N SER A 312 -18.97 -3.24 -21.76
CA SER A 312 -19.20 -2.75 -20.39
C SER A 312 -18.01 -1.97 -19.84
N THR A 313 -18.29 -1.02 -18.97
CA THR A 313 -17.30 -0.34 -18.11
C THR A 313 -17.17 -1.08 -16.79
N VAL A 314 -16.08 -0.83 -16.08
CA VAL A 314 -15.93 -1.22 -14.67
C VAL A 314 -16.25 0.00 -13.81
N ASP A 315 -17.30 -0.10 -13.01
CA ASP A 315 -17.75 0.99 -12.16
C ASP A 315 -16.88 1.10 -10.90
N THR A 316 -16.74 2.32 -10.39
CA THR A 316 -16.10 2.58 -9.10
C THR A 316 -16.87 1.86 -7.98
N ARG A 317 -16.18 0.98 -7.26
CA ARG A 317 -16.76 0.24 -6.14
C ARG A 317 -16.25 0.79 -4.81
N VAL A 318 -17.12 1.48 -4.08
CA VAL A 318 -16.84 1.92 -2.71
C VAL A 318 -17.09 0.75 -1.76
N LEU A 319 -16.07 0.32 -1.03
CA LEU A 319 -16.14 -0.79 -0.08
C LEU A 319 -16.74 -0.35 1.25
N ASN A 320 -16.29 0.79 1.76
CA ASN A 320 -16.80 1.45 2.95
C ASN A 320 -16.41 2.93 2.96
N ASN A 321 -16.98 3.68 3.91
CA ASN A 321 -16.50 5.00 4.26
C ASN A 321 -15.74 4.90 5.59
N VAL A 322 -14.57 5.50 5.65
CA VAL A 322 -13.78 5.62 6.89
C VAL A 322 -14.60 6.42 7.91
N PRO A 323 -14.69 5.97 9.17
CA PRO A 323 -15.54 6.61 10.19
C PRO A 323 -14.90 7.88 10.76
N LEU A 324 -14.75 8.90 9.93
CA LEU A 324 -14.23 10.23 10.26
C LEU A 324 -15.24 11.30 9.86
N ASP A 325 -15.33 12.34 10.67
CA ASP A 325 -16.00 13.58 10.25
C ASP A 325 -15.04 14.46 9.40
N SER A 326 -15.57 15.55 8.87
CA SER A 326 -14.81 16.45 7.98
C SER A 326 -13.69 17.19 8.71
N GLU A 327 -13.83 17.48 10.00
CA GLU A 327 -12.78 18.13 10.83
C GLU A 327 -11.62 17.17 11.03
N GLN A 328 -11.89 15.94 11.44
CA GLN A 328 -10.89 14.89 11.68
C GLN A 328 -10.13 14.55 10.39
N MET A 329 -10.83 14.40 9.25
CA MET A 329 -10.21 14.20 7.95
C MET A 329 -9.34 15.39 7.56
N GLY A 330 -9.81 16.61 7.80
CA GLY A 330 -9.05 17.83 7.56
C GLY A 330 -7.76 17.91 8.39
N ILE A 331 -7.78 17.44 9.65
CA ILE A 331 -6.58 17.33 10.49
C ILE A 331 -5.54 16.38 9.88
N ILE A 332 -5.98 15.20 9.38
CA ILE A 332 -5.06 14.25 8.72
C ILE A 332 -4.50 14.85 7.44
N GLN A 333 -5.34 15.41 6.58
CA GLN A 333 -4.94 16.00 5.31
C GLN A 333 -3.98 17.18 5.52
N GLN A 334 -4.24 18.04 6.51
CA GLN A 334 -3.34 19.14 6.86
C GLN A 334 -2.00 18.61 7.39
N GLY A 335 -2.02 17.59 8.27
CA GLY A 335 -0.80 16.97 8.77
C GLY A 335 0.05 16.36 7.66
N PHE A 336 -0.57 15.68 6.68
CA PHE A 336 0.14 15.14 5.51
C PHE A 336 0.68 16.24 4.58
N ASN A 337 -0.04 17.35 4.46
CA ASN A 337 0.49 18.53 3.76
C ASN A 337 1.70 19.09 4.48
N ASP A 338 1.63 19.26 5.79
CA ASP A 338 2.68 19.88 6.61
C ASP A 338 3.95 19.01 6.67
N VAL A 339 3.82 17.67 6.61
CA VAL A 339 4.97 16.75 6.45
C VAL A 339 5.86 17.15 5.28
N VAL A 340 5.28 17.62 4.17
CA VAL A 340 5.99 17.91 2.92
C VAL A 340 6.28 19.41 2.77
N ASN A 341 5.31 20.27 3.09
CA ASN A 341 5.31 21.66 2.64
C ASN A 341 5.51 22.67 3.77
N SER A 342 5.54 22.26 5.05
CA SER A 342 5.72 23.21 6.14
C SER A 342 7.15 23.78 6.22
N GLY A 343 7.28 24.95 6.81
CA GLY A 343 8.58 25.57 7.12
C GLY A 343 9.31 24.96 8.32
N SER A 344 8.67 24.04 9.07
CA SER A 344 9.26 23.44 10.27
C SER A 344 10.52 22.64 9.98
N SER A 345 11.54 22.78 10.81
CA SER A 345 12.72 21.91 10.73
C SER A 345 12.44 20.45 11.08
N LEU A 346 11.30 20.19 11.73
CA LEU A 346 10.87 18.86 12.15
C LEU A 346 9.98 18.16 11.13
N ALA A 347 9.59 18.81 10.02
CA ALA A 347 8.85 18.17 8.95
C ALA A 347 9.69 17.08 8.27
N THR A 348 9.13 15.86 8.20
CA THR A 348 9.90 14.65 7.87
C THR A 348 9.90 14.28 6.39
N GLY A 349 9.09 14.93 5.56
CA GLY A 349 8.87 14.58 4.15
C GLY A 349 9.27 15.66 3.14
N LYS A 350 10.08 16.65 3.51
CA LYS A 350 10.47 17.75 2.61
C LYS A 350 11.10 17.32 1.29
N ALA A 351 11.76 16.15 1.26
CA ALA A 351 12.31 15.57 0.04
C ALA A 351 11.25 15.19 -0.99
N MET A 352 9.98 15.04 -0.58
CA MET A 352 8.86 14.78 -1.50
C MET A 352 8.29 16.06 -2.12
N ALA A 353 8.73 17.25 -1.69
CA ALA A 353 8.20 18.50 -2.23
C ALA A 353 8.47 18.62 -3.73
N SER A 354 7.48 19.04 -4.47
CA SER A 354 7.56 19.24 -5.92
C SER A 354 7.15 20.66 -6.30
N SER A 355 7.92 21.27 -7.22
CA SER A 355 7.56 22.54 -7.82
C SER A 355 6.51 22.44 -8.95
N ILE A 356 6.18 21.21 -9.35
CA ILE A 356 5.26 20.95 -10.48
C ILE A 356 3.82 20.83 -9.99
N ILE A 357 3.60 20.04 -8.93
CA ILE A 357 2.30 19.84 -8.28
C ILE A 357 2.48 19.75 -6.78
N PRO A 358 1.57 20.31 -5.96
CA PRO A 358 1.60 20.13 -4.51
C PRO A 358 1.41 18.65 -4.15
N ILE A 359 2.30 18.13 -3.32
CA ILE A 359 2.25 16.77 -2.80
C ILE A 359 1.93 16.85 -1.31
N SER A 360 1.03 16.00 -0.86
CA SER A 360 0.79 15.71 0.55
C SER A 360 1.12 14.25 0.82
N GLY A 361 1.72 13.93 1.96
CA GLY A 361 2.10 12.55 2.21
C GLY A 361 2.70 12.31 3.59
N LYS A 362 3.10 11.06 3.82
CA LYS A 362 3.72 10.63 5.07
C LYS A 362 4.86 9.67 4.77
N THR A 363 6.01 9.91 5.38
CA THR A 363 7.13 8.98 5.38
C THR A 363 7.01 7.97 6.51
N GLY A 364 7.55 6.79 6.31
CA GLY A 364 7.67 5.75 7.34
C GLY A 364 9.09 5.18 7.36
N THR A 365 9.55 4.90 8.55
CA THR A 365 10.76 4.13 8.82
C THR A 365 10.39 3.12 9.89
N ALA A 366 10.63 1.84 9.60
CA ALA A 366 10.43 0.77 10.57
C ALA A 366 11.77 0.06 10.80
N GLU A 367 12.16 -0.08 12.04
CA GLU A 367 13.34 -0.88 12.40
C GLU A 367 13.04 -2.36 12.14
N THR A 368 13.95 -3.01 11.43
CA THR A 368 13.87 -4.42 11.06
C THR A 368 15.23 -5.09 11.22
N TYR A 369 15.25 -6.39 11.04
CA TYR A 369 16.49 -7.16 11.18
C TYR A 369 16.62 -8.14 10.03
N ALA A 370 17.83 -8.26 9.50
CA ALA A 370 18.23 -9.27 8.55
C ALA A 370 19.27 -10.19 9.16
N THR A 371 19.58 -11.31 8.52
CA THR A 371 20.64 -12.23 8.94
C THR A 371 21.78 -12.16 7.94
N ASP A 372 23.00 -11.98 8.40
CA ASP A 372 24.18 -12.04 7.55
C ASP A 372 24.55 -13.49 7.18
N GLY A 373 25.53 -13.64 6.26
CA GLY A 373 26.02 -14.96 5.82
C GLY A 373 26.66 -15.80 6.93
N SER A 374 26.90 -15.23 8.13
CA SER A 374 27.44 -15.91 9.32
C SER A 374 26.36 -16.22 10.35
N GLY A 375 25.11 -15.86 10.11
CA GLY A 375 23.98 -16.07 11.01
C GLY A 375 23.81 -14.98 12.09
N ASN A 376 24.53 -13.85 11.99
CA ASN A 376 24.37 -12.74 12.91
C ASN A 376 23.20 -11.84 12.49
N SER A 377 22.52 -11.26 13.49
CA SER A 377 21.48 -10.25 13.26
C SER A 377 22.11 -8.93 12.85
N VAL A 378 21.63 -8.35 11.77
CA VAL A 378 22.01 -7.03 11.27
C VAL A 378 20.79 -6.14 11.33
N THR A 379 20.91 -4.95 11.94
CA THR A 379 19.84 -3.95 11.96
C THR A 379 19.67 -3.37 10.56
N THR A 380 18.44 -3.38 10.10
CA THR A 380 18.00 -2.81 8.82
C THR A 380 16.78 -1.93 9.06
N VAL A 381 16.32 -1.22 8.05
CA VAL A 381 15.09 -0.42 8.11
C VAL A 381 14.22 -0.68 6.89
N ASN A 382 12.90 -0.75 7.12
CA ASN A 382 11.97 -0.58 6.01
C ASN A 382 11.71 0.90 5.84
N LEU A 383 11.91 1.41 4.64
CA LEU A 383 11.54 2.75 4.25
C LEU A 383 10.23 2.70 3.46
N SER A 384 9.27 3.49 3.88
CA SER A 384 7.97 3.59 3.22
C SER A 384 7.58 5.03 2.98
N ALA A 385 6.74 5.25 1.99
CA ALA A 385 6.09 6.53 1.79
C ALA A 385 4.67 6.31 1.25
N VAL A 386 3.75 7.13 1.70
CA VAL A 386 2.44 7.29 1.10
C VAL A 386 2.26 8.76 0.74
N ALA A 387 1.73 9.01 -0.45
CA ALA A 387 1.55 10.37 -0.92
C ALA A 387 0.32 10.48 -1.81
N TYR A 388 -0.22 11.69 -1.91
CA TYR A 388 -1.23 12.02 -2.90
C TYR A 388 -1.00 13.42 -3.46
N ALA A 389 -1.48 13.61 -4.68
CA ALA A 389 -1.43 14.88 -5.39
C ALA A 389 -2.61 14.97 -6.36
N THR A 390 -2.95 16.19 -6.78
CA THR A 390 -3.93 16.40 -7.86
C THR A 390 -3.18 16.76 -9.13
N ALA A 391 -3.32 15.93 -10.17
CA ALA A 391 -2.74 16.17 -11.47
C ALA A 391 -3.43 17.38 -12.17
N LYS A 392 -2.83 17.87 -13.25
CA LYS A 392 -3.34 19.07 -13.97
C LYS A 392 -4.74 18.89 -14.56
N ASP A 393 -5.13 17.66 -14.86
CA ASP A 393 -6.46 17.31 -15.38
C ASP A 393 -7.51 17.11 -14.28
N GLY A 394 -7.13 17.30 -13.01
CA GLY A 394 -7.99 17.12 -11.85
C GLY A 394 -7.96 15.70 -11.25
N THR A 395 -7.25 14.76 -11.86
CA THR A 395 -7.11 13.40 -11.34
C THR A 395 -6.36 13.41 -10.00
N LYS A 396 -6.97 12.84 -8.96
CA LYS A 396 -6.29 12.63 -7.67
C LYS A 396 -5.47 11.34 -7.72
N LEU A 397 -4.17 11.48 -7.66
CA LEU A 397 -3.22 10.38 -7.61
C LEU A 397 -2.92 10.00 -6.17
N ALA A 398 -2.96 8.71 -5.86
CA ALA A 398 -2.54 8.14 -4.59
C ALA A 398 -1.39 7.17 -4.83
N VAL A 399 -0.34 7.24 -4.02
CA VAL A 399 0.91 6.50 -4.20
C VAL A 399 1.28 5.81 -2.90
N GLY A 400 1.54 4.50 -2.97
CA GLY A 400 2.20 3.74 -1.91
C GLY A 400 3.57 3.26 -2.39
N ILE A 401 4.59 3.40 -1.56
CA ILE A 401 5.97 2.99 -1.85
C ILE A 401 6.52 2.19 -0.67
N MET A 402 7.32 1.14 -0.98
CA MET A 402 8.01 0.33 0.01
C MET A 402 9.42 -0.03 -0.48
N TYR A 403 10.41 0.18 0.40
CA TYR A 403 11.79 -0.27 0.24
C TYR A 403 12.20 -0.99 1.52
N PRO A 404 12.09 -2.35 1.55
CA PRO A 404 12.36 -3.15 2.74
C PRO A 404 13.86 -3.41 2.94
N HIS A 405 14.24 -3.63 4.19
CA HIS A 405 15.55 -4.05 4.68
C HIS A 405 16.73 -3.25 4.11
N ALA A 406 16.55 -1.93 3.94
CA ALA A 406 17.64 -1.02 3.63
C ALA A 406 18.66 -0.99 4.78
N LEU A 407 19.93 -0.84 4.48
CA LEU A 407 20.92 -0.49 5.50
C LEU A 407 20.74 0.98 5.89
N ASP A 408 20.61 1.23 7.20
CA ASP A 408 20.58 2.59 7.73
C ASP A 408 21.98 3.21 7.57
N SER A 409 22.04 4.28 6.80
CA SER A 409 23.25 5.07 6.66
C SER A 409 23.38 6.07 7.82
N LYS A 410 23.53 5.54 9.05
CA LYS A 410 23.93 6.39 10.19
C LYS A 410 25.40 6.68 10.16
#